data_c8505dfc32ffa31f354162386db7f25c
#
_entry.id   c8505dfc32ffa31f354162386db7f25c
#
_cell.length_a   1.000
_cell.length_b   1.000
_cell.length_c   1.000
_cell.angle_alpha   90.00
_cell.angle_beta   90.00
_cell.angle_gamma   90.00
#
_symmetry.space_group_name_H-M   'P 1'
#
loop_
_entity.id
_entity.type
_entity.pdbx_description
1 polymer ?
#
loop_
_entity_poly.entity_id
_entity_poly.type
_entity_poly.pdbx_seq_one_letter_code
_entity_poly.pdbx_strand_id
1 'polypeptide(L)'
;MFATFKKWRRRRFDKLPFPAAWLSILRERVPYYGLLSRDEQTELRKLVRVFLAEKKFEGCGGLEMTDEIRVTIAAQACILLLNREHDYYAGLYSVLVYPSSFLAPSRFVDPAGVVHEGDEGRLGEAWLRGAIILSWDDVRRDSGDFQDGRNVTFHEFAHQLDQQDGTFDGAPLLEKRSHYRSWARVLMKEYQALGQAAERGQETLIDQYGATDPAEFFAVITEAFFESPKALKEKHPELYAELKKFFHQDTLARLDREVGSRKSEVR
;
A
#
# COMPACT_ATOMS: atom_id res chain seq x y z
N MET A 1 -24.83 -16.39 -3.28
CA MET A 1 -25.28 -15.79 -4.58
C MET A 1 -24.47 -14.53 -4.94
N PHE A 2 -24.28 -13.55 -4.05
CA PHE A 2 -23.51 -12.31 -4.35
C PHE A 2 -22.02 -12.52 -4.70
N ALA A 3 -21.32 -13.41 -3.99
CA ALA A 3 -19.90 -13.70 -4.26
C ALA A 3 -19.64 -14.30 -5.65
N THR A 4 -20.58 -15.15 -6.14
CA THR A 4 -20.49 -15.78 -7.46
C THR A 4 -20.70 -14.74 -8.58
N PHE A 5 -21.62 -13.81 -8.39
CA PHE A 5 -21.89 -12.71 -9.33
C PHE A 5 -20.70 -11.74 -9.41
N LYS A 6 -20.08 -11.41 -8.26
CA LYS A 6 -18.88 -10.56 -8.20
C LYS A 6 -17.71 -11.21 -8.95
N LYS A 7 -17.46 -12.50 -8.74
CA LYS A 7 -16.43 -13.26 -9.47
C LYS A 7 -16.70 -13.31 -10.97
N TRP A 8 -17.95 -13.50 -11.39
CA TRP A 8 -18.33 -13.50 -12.80
C TRP A 8 -18.11 -12.13 -13.46
N ARG A 9 -18.48 -11.03 -12.79
CA ARG A 9 -18.25 -9.67 -13.26
C ARG A 9 -16.75 -9.37 -13.44
N ARG A 10 -15.90 -9.77 -12.48
CA ARG A 10 -14.43 -9.61 -12.53
C ARG A 10 -13.83 -10.35 -13.74
N ARG A 11 -14.25 -11.59 -14.01
CA ARG A 11 -13.81 -12.37 -15.19
C ARG A 11 -14.15 -11.69 -16.52
N ARG A 12 -15.17 -10.87 -16.56
CA ARG A 12 -15.53 -10.11 -17.75
C ARG A 12 -14.52 -9.00 -18.04
N PHE A 13 -13.98 -8.36 -16.99
CA PHE A 13 -12.92 -7.36 -17.13
C PHE A 13 -11.61 -7.97 -17.62
N ASP A 14 -11.30 -9.22 -17.26
CA ASP A 14 -10.08 -9.91 -17.70
C ASP A 14 -9.97 -10.08 -19.20
N LYS A 15 -11.10 -10.13 -19.91
CA LYS A 15 -11.16 -10.34 -21.36
C LYS A 15 -11.02 -9.06 -22.19
N LEU A 16 -11.15 -7.90 -21.57
CA LEU A 16 -11.06 -6.63 -22.28
C LEU A 16 -9.58 -6.24 -22.51
N PRO A 17 -9.21 -5.63 -23.64
CA PRO A 17 -7.85 -5.12 -23.84
C PRO A 17 -7.56 -4.02 -22.81
N PHE A 18 -6.33 -3.98 -22.28
CA PHE A 18 -5.92 -2.91 -21.39
C PHE A 18 -5.76 -1.61 -22.20
N PRO A 19 -6.35 -0.48 -21.78
CA PRO A 19 -6.26 0.76 -22.53
C PRO A 19 -4.82 1.22 -22.75
N ALA A 20 -4.47 1.61 -23.97
CA ALA A 20 -3.10 2.06 -24.29
C ALA A 20 -2.69 3.30 -23.47
N ALA A 21 -3.61 4.24 -23.26
CA ALA A 21 -3.37 5.41 -22.41
C ALA A 21 -3.02 5.02 -20.97
N TRP A 22 -3.70 4.03 -20.38
CA TRP A 22 -3.40 3.55 -19.04
C TRP A 22 -2.04 2.83 -18.99
N LEU A 23 -1.65 2.13 -20.05
CA LEU A 23 -0.34 1.50 -20.12
C LEU A 23 0.80 2.55 -20.18
N SER A 24 0.60 3.67 -20.87
CA SER A 24 1.54 4.80 -20.85
C SER A 24 1.67 5.37 -19.45
N ILE A 25 0.56 5.60 -18.75
CA ILE A 25 0.57 6.08 -17.36
C ILE A 25 1.35 5.12 -16.45
N LEU A 26 1.11 3.80 -16.53
CA LEU A 26 1.87 2.83 -15.73
C LEU A 26 3.37 2.94 -15.97
N ARG A 27 3.80 3.10 -17.21
CA ARG A 27 5.23 3.19 -17.57
C ARG A 27 5.89 4.50 -17.15
N GLU A 28 5.14 5.60 -17.19
CA GLU A 28 5.65 6.95 -16.96
C GLU A 28 5.54 7.38 -15.49
N ARG A 29 4.47 6.96 -14.80
CA ARG A 29 4.14 7.43 -13.45
C ARG A 29 4.36 6.39 -12.35
N VAL A 30 4.58 5.12 -12.71
CA VAL A 30 4.81 4.04 -11.76
C VAL A 30 6.05 3.25 -12.18
N PRO A 31 7.28 3.80 -11.98
CA PRO A 31 8.53 3.13 -12.36
C PRO A 31 8.65 1.71 -11.82
N TYR A 32 8.07 1.44 -10.64
CA TYR A 32 7.99 0.09 -10.05
C TYR A 32 7.36 -0.94 -11.01
N TYR A 33 6.48 -0.51 -11.94
CA TYR A 33 5.92 -1.38 -12.98
C TYR A 33 7.00 -2.01 -13.86
N GLY A 34 8.10 -1.31 -14.09
CA GLY A 34 9.26 -1.81 -14.85
C GLY A 34 10.02 -2.94 -14.15
N LEU A 35 9.96 -3.01 -12.81
CA LEU A 35 10.60 -4.07 -12.02
C LEU A 35 9.85 -5.40 -12.08
N LEU A 36 8.57 -5.36 -12.44
CA LEU A 36 7.69 -6.52 -12.47
C LEU A 36 8.04 -7.44 -13.65
N SER A 37 7.97 -8.74 -13.45
CA SER A 37 8.02 -9.73 -14.52
C SER A 37 6.84 -9.54 -15.49
N ARG A 38 6.92 -10.12 -16.68
CA ARG A 38 5.84 -10.05 -17.69
C ARG A 38 4.51 -10.61 -17.16
N ASP A 39 4.57 -11.65 -16.34
CA ASP A 39 3.40 -12.26 -15.74
C ASP A 39 2.81 -11.35 -14.66
N GLU A 40 3.64 -10.78 -13.78
CA GLU A 40 3.22 -9.80 -12.77
C GLU A 40 2.67 -8.52 -13.40
N GLN A 41 3.29 -8.01 -14.49
CA GLN A 41 2.73 -6.88 -15.24
C GLN A 41 1.35 -7.20 -15.83
N THR A 42 1.16 -8.44 -16.29
CA THR A 42 -0.14 -8.88 -16.83
C THR A 42 -1.17 -9.01 -15.72
N GLU A 43 -0.79 -9.54 -14.58
CA GLU A 43 -1.63 -9.62 -13.38
C GLU A 43 -1.98 -8.21 -12.89
N LEU A 44 -1.01 -7.32 -12.71
CA LEU A 44 -1.25 -5.95 -12.28
C LEU A 44 -2.26 -5.22 -13.16
N ARG A 45 -2.15 -5.33 -14.49
CA ARG A 45 -3.11 -4.72 -15.41
C ARG A 45 -4.55 -5.23 -15.21
N LYS A 46 -4.71 -6.52 -14.89
CA LYS A 46 -6.03 -7.08 -14.55
C LYS A 46 -6.54 -6.52 -13.23
N LEU A 47 -5.68 -6.49 -12.19
CA LEU A 47 -6.01 -5.96 -10.88
C LEU A 47 -6.43 -4.49 -10.94
N VAL A 48 -5.65 -3.65 -11.60
CA VAL A 48 -5.94 -2.22 -11.81
C VAL A 48 -7.31 -2.03 -12.45
N ARG A 49 -7.62 -2.81 -13.49
CA ARG A 49 -8.91 -2.70 -14.18
C ARG A 49 -10.08 -3.02 -13.27
N VAL A 50 -9.98 -4.11 -12.50
CA VAL A 50 -11.03 -4.49 -11.55
C VAL A 50 -11.16 -3.46 -10.46
N PHE A 51 -10.04 -2.99 -9.92
CA PHE A 51 -10.00 -1.98 -8.88
C PHE A 51 -10.71 -0.69 -9.32
N LEU A 52 -10.37 -0.16 -10.49
CA LEU A 52 -11.00 1.04 -11.06
C LEU A 52 -12.49 0.86 -11.38
N ALA A 53 -12.92 -0.37 -11.64
CA ALA A 53 -14.33 -0.67 -11.89
C ALA A 53 -15.14 -0.88 -10.58
N GLU A 54 -14.49 -1.20 -9.47
CA GLU A 54 -15.15 -1.48 -8.19
C GLU A 54 -15.05 -0.33 -7.18
N LYS A 55 -14.05 0.54 -7.28
CA LYS A 55 -13.84 1.65 -6.35
C LYS A 55 -14.28 2.98 -6.95
N LYS A 56 -14.93 3.79 -6.12
CA LYS A 56 -15.28 5.16 -6.49
C LYS A 56 -14.09 6.07 -6.20
N PHE A 57 -13.68 6.86 -7.19
CA PHE A 57 -12.68 7.91 -7.01
C PHE A 57 -13.36 9.26 -7.01
N GLU A 58 -12.99 10.12 -6.05
CA GLU A 58 -13.59 11.45 -5.90
C GLU A 58 -12.50 12.48 -5.66
N GLY A 59 -12.45 13.50 -6.53
CA GLY A 59 -11.57 14.65 -6.35
C GLY A 59 -12.18 15.61 -5.34
N CYS A 60 -11.40 15.94 -4.33
CA CYS A 60 -11.76 16.88 -3.27
C CYS A 60 -10.95 18.17 -3.41
N GLY A 61 -11.36 19.25 -2.75
CA GLY A 61 -10.60 20.52 -2.78
C GLY A 61 -10.44 21.11 -4.18
N GLY A 62 -11.38 20.85 -5.10
CA GLY A 62 -11.32 21.35 -6.48
C GLY A 62 -10.46 20.51 -7.43
N LEU A 63 -9.92 19.35 -6.99
CA LEU A 63 -9.14 18.48 -7.86
C LEU A 63 -10.04 17.81 -8.90
N GLU A 64 -9.72 17.98 -10.19
CA GLU A 64 -10.34 17.24 -11.27
C GLU A 64 -9.71 15.83 -11.40
N MET A 65 -10.54 14.80 -11.34
CA MET A 65 -10.10 13.40 -11.42
C MET A 65 -9.76 12.99 -12.84
N THR A 66 -8.47 12.75 -13.11
CA THR A 66 -7.95 12.26 -14.38
C THR A 66 -7.68 10.76 -14.36
N ASP A 67 -7.48 10.14 -15.53
CA ASP A 67 -7.00 8.76 -15.62
C ASP A 67 -5.59 8.62 -15.04
N GLU A 68 -4.74 9.65 -15.13
CA GLU A 68 -3.41 9.64 -14.52
C GLU A 68 -3.50 9.42 -13.01
N ILE A 69 -4.33 10.19 -12.31
CA ILE A 69 -4.54 10.07 -10.86
C ILE A 69 -5.05 8.68 -10.51
N ARG A 70 -6.14 8.25 -11.18
CA ARG A 70 -6.81 6.97 -10.89
C ARG A 70 -5.90 5.77 -11.12
N VAL A 71 -5.22 5.73 -12.26
CA VAL A 71 -4.36 4.60 -12.66
C VAL A 71 -3.12 4.54 -11.79
N THR A 72 -2.50 5.67 -11.44
CA THR A 72 -1.33 5.72 -10.57
C THR A 72 -1.65 5.17 -9.18
N ILE A 73 -2.72 5.64 -8.54
CA ILE A 73 -3.16 5.15 -7.23
C ILE A 73 -3.54 3.67 -7.30
N ALA A 74 -4.35 3.29 -8.30
CA ALA A 74 -4.79 1.90 -8.45
C ALA A 74 -3.62 0.94 -8.68
N ALA A 75 -2.59 1.37 -9.42
CA ALA A 75 -1.41 0.54 -9.67
C ALA A 75 -0.63 0.28 -8.38
N GLN A 76 -0.34 1.30 -7.59
CA GLN A 76 0.36 1.16 -6.32
C GLN A 76 -0.46 0.28 -5.35
N ALA A 77 -1.74 0.56 -5.16
CA ALA A 77 -2.63 -0.28 -4.36
C ALA A 77 -2.60 -1.76 -4.79
N CYS A 78 -2.62 -2.02 -6.11
CA CYS A 78 -2.63 -3.36 -6.66
C CYS A 78 -1.27 -4.07 -6.63
N ILE A 79 -0.14 -3.34 -6.53
CA ILE A 79 1.18 -3.94 -6.31
C ILE A 79 1.19 -4.74 -5.00
N LEU A 80 0.53 -4.28 -3.95
CA LEU A 80 0.42 -5.00 -2.67
C LEU A 80 -0.39 -6.31 -2.79
N LEU A 81 -1.19 -6.47 -3.83
CA LEU A 81 -2.06 -7.63 -4.06
C LEU A 81 -1.45 -8.70 -4.97
N LEU A 82 -0.31 -8.41 -5.62
CA LEU A 82 0.32 -9.34 -6.55
C LEU A 82 0.68 -10.68 -5.88
N ASN A 83 0.49 -11.78 -6.62
CA ASN A 83 0.89 -13.14 -6.23
C ASN A 83 0.21 -13.68 -4.96
N ARG A 84 -0.85 -13.05 -4.43
CA ARG A 84 -1.55 -13.49 -3.23
C ARG A 84 -3.05 -13.61 -3.42
N GLU A 85 -3.70 -14.41 -2.57
CA GLU A 85 -5.16 -14.40 -2.50
C GLU A 85 -5.65 -13.07 -1.92
N HIS A 86 -6.68 -12.49 -2.53
CA HIS A 86 -7.23 -11.19 -2.13
C HIS A 86 -8.69 -11.01 -2.58
N ASP A 87 -9.37 -10.06 -1.99
CA ASP A 87 -10.74 -9.66 -2.32
C ASP A 87 -10.86 -8.24 -2.90
N TYR A 88 -9.74 -7.65 -3.34
CA TYR A 88 -9.65 -6.28 -3.87
C TYR A 88 -10.03 -5.22 -2.85
N TYR A 89 -9.60 -5.38 -1.58
CA TYR A 89 -9.96 -4.47 -0.49
C TYR A 89 -11.49 -4.35 -0.38
N ALA A 90 -12.17 -5.44 -0.03
CA ALA A 90 -13.65 -5.51 -0.06
C ALA A 90 -14.32 -4.49 0.86
N GLY A 91 -13.67 -4.09 1.94
CA GLY A 91 -14.13 -3.05 2.86
C GLY A 91 -14.01 -1.63 2.32
N LEU A 92 -13.16 -1.41 1.32
CA LEU A 92 -12.95 -0.10 0.71
C LEU A 92 -13.98 0.16 -0.39
N TYR A 93 -14.65 1.30 -0.36
CA TYR A 93 -15.62 1.73 -1.37
C TYR A 93 -15.14 2.96 -2.14
N SER A 94 -14.47 3.90 -1.46
CA SER A 94 -14.12 5.20 -2.03
C SER A 94 -12.65 5.56 -1.79
N VAL A 95 -12.06 6.27 -2.77
CA VAL A 95 -10.75 6.90 -2.69
C VAL A 95 -10.97 8.40 -2.90
N LEU A 96 -10.76 9.18 -1.83
CA LEU A 96 -10.89 10.63 -1.83
C LEU A 96 -9.51 11.23 -2.07
N VAL A 97 -9.37 12.07 -3.09
CA VAL A 97 -8.07 12.62 -3.48
C VAL A 97 -8.10 14.13 -3.42
N TYR A 98 -7.22 14.70 -2.61
CA TYR A 98 -6.99 16.14 -2.50
C TYR A 98 -5.79 16.57 -3.36
N PRO A 99 -5.70 17.84 -3.80
CA PRO A 99 -4.58 18.29 -4.64
C PRO A 99 -3.24 18.25 -3.92
N SER A 100 -3.19 18.58 -2.63
CA SER A 100 -1.98 18.63 -1.81
C SER A 100 -2.25 18.15 -0.39
N SER A 101 -1.19 17.96 0.40
CA SER A 101 -1.26 17.58 1.82
C SER A 101 -2.19 18.52 2.58
N PHE A 102 -3.19 17.94 3.19
CA PHE A 102 -4.33 18.68 3.73
C PHE A 102 -4.10 19.00 5.20
N LEU A 103 -3.60 20.19 5.45
CA LEU A 103 -3.61 20.82 6.78
C LEU A 103 -4.97 21.49 7.03
N ALA A 104 -6.04 20.74 7.22
CA ALA A 104 -7.26 21.30 7.75
C ALA A 104 -7.25 21.20 9.27
N PRO A 105 -7.61 22.27 9.99
CA PRO A 105 -7.88 22.18 11.42
C PRO A 105 -9.04 21.21 11.62
N SER A 106 -8.75 20.02 12.12
CA SER A 106 -9.74 18.99 12.35
C SER A 106 -10.31 19.16 13.76
N ARG A 107 -11.54 19.64 13.85
CA ARG A 107 -12.40 19.35 14.99
C ARG A 107 -13.28 18.16 14.60
N PHE A 108 -13.01 17.02 15.17
CA PHE A 108 -13.88 15.86 15.09
C PHE A 108 -14.55 15.65 16.44
N VAL A 109 -15.86 15.47 16.44
CA VAL A 109 -16.61 15.08 17.62
C VAL A 109 -17.03 13.63 17.41
N ASP A 110 -16.49 12.72 18.21
CA ASP A 110 -16.87 11.31 18.15
C ASP A 110 -18.32 11.09 18.62
N PRO A 111 -18.91 9.91 18.40
CA PRO A 111 -20.27 9.59 18.88
C PRO A 111 -20.46 9.67 20.39
N ALA A 112 -19.37 9.71 21.17
CA ALA A 112 -19.39 9.90 22.62
C ALA A 112 -19.28 11.38 23.03
N GLY A 113 -19.17 12.31 22.07
CA GLY A 113 -19.10 13.75 22.30
C GLY A 113 -17.70 14.28 22.63
N VAL A 114 -16.65 13.48 22.42
CA VAL A 114 -15.25 13.91 22.64
C VAL A 114 -14.75 14.64 21.41
N VAL A 115 -14.16 15.82 21.60
CA VAL A 115 -13.54 16.62 20.55
C VAL A 115 -12.10 16.16 20.37
N HIS A 116 -11.77 15.61 19.19
CA HIS A 116 -10.41 15.28 18.78
C HIS A 116 -9.88 16.43 17.92
N GLU A 117 -8.71 16.97 18.27
CA GLU A 117 -7.99 17.99 17.49
C GLU A 117 -6.71 17.34 16.92
N GLY A 118 -6.65 17.19 15.57
CA GLY A 118 -5.51 16.59 14.87
C GLY A 118 -5.92 15.91 13.57
N ASP A 119 -4.97 15.62 12.69
CA ASP A 119 -5.21 14.97 11.40
C ASP A 119 -5.67 13.50 11.53
N GLU A 120 -5.30 12.81 12.62
CA GLU A 120 -5.63 11.40 12.89
C GLU A 120 -7.13 11.12 12.96
N GLY A 121 -7.93 12.07 13.47
CA GLY A 121 -9.38 11.89 13.61
C GLY A 121 -10.14 11.74 12.28
N ARG A 122 -9.66 12.36 11.21
CA ARG A 122 -10.30 12.28 9.87
C ARG A 122 -9.97 10.99 9.14
N LEU A 123 -8.76 10.52 9.26
CA LEU A 123 -8.33 9.25 8.69
C LEU A 123 -9.15 8.11 9.32
N GLY A 124 -9.23 8.07 10.66
CA GLY A 124 -10.02 7.06 11.36
C GLY A 124 -11.52 7.07 10.98
N GLU A 125 -12.14 8.26 10.80
CA GLU A 125 -13.54 8.35 10.38
C GLU A 125 -13.75 7.91 8.93
N ALA A 126 -12.85 8.24 8.02
CA ALA A 126 -12.90 7.81 6.63
C ALA A 126 -12.76 6.29 6.52
N TRP A 127 -11.87 5.69 7.29
CA TRP A 127 -11.70 4.23 7.33
C TRP A 127 -12.94 3.51 7.85
N LEU A 128 -13.57 3.99 8.91
CA LEU A 128 -14.83 3.43 9.44
C LEU A 128 -15.96 3.47 8.40
N ARG A 129 -15.89 4.38 7.43
CA ARG A 129 -16.86 4.51 6.33
C ARG A 129 -16.43 3.78 5.05
N GLY A 130 -15.29 3.08 5.07
CA GLY A 130 -14.76 2.38 3.90
C GLY A 130 -14.22 3.33 2.83
N ALA A 131 -13.61 4.43 3.25
CA ALA A 131 -12.92 5.38 2.38
C ALA A 131 -11.47 5.56 2.81
N ILE A 132 -10.59 5.91 1.88
CA ILE A 132 -9.24 6.40 2.15
C ILE A 132 -9.10 7.82 1.60
N ILE A 133 -8.20 8.59 2.21
CA ILE A 133 -7.89 9.96 1.81
C ILE A 133 -6.44 10.01 1.38
N LEU A 134 -6.19 10.57 0.19
CA LEU A 134 -4.85 10.71 -0.38
C LEU A 134 -4.61 12.15 -0.85
N SER A 135 -3.36 12.60 -0.76
CA SER A 135 -2.86 13.81 -1.42
C SER A 135 -2.24 13.44 -2.77
N TRP A 136 -2.70 14.07 -3.86
CA TRP A 136 -2.15 13.82 -5.19
C TRP A 136 -0.67 14.20 -5.31
N ASP A 137 -0.26 15.29 -4.70
CA ASP A 137 1.14 15.70 -4.72
C ASP A 137 2.05 14.68 -4.05
N ASP A 138 1.62 14.10 -2.92
CA ASP A 138 2.35 13.04 -2.24
C ASP A 138 2.35 11.75 -3.06
N VAL A 139 1.19 11.29 -3.52
CA VAL A 139 1.09 10.11 -4.40
C VAL A 139 2.01 10.23 -5.61
N ARG A 140 2.04 11.41 -6.27
CA ARG A 140 2.86 11.65 -7.45
C ARG A 140 4.35 11.66 -7.14
N ARG A 141 4.76 12.26 -6.03
CA ARG A 141 6.14 12.25 -5.55
C ARG A 141 6.60 10.82 -5.26
N ASP A 142 5.88 10.13 -4.40
CA ASP A 142 6.23 8.82 -3.90
C ASP A 142 6.16 7.74 -4.99
N SER A 143 5.21 7.84 -5.93
CA SER A 143 5.16 6.92 -7.07
C SER A 143 6.36 7.07 -8.02
N GLY A 144 6.93 8.28 -8.11
CA GLY A 144 8.06 8.59 -8.99
C GLY A 144 9.42 8.18 -8.42
N ASP A 145 9.56 8.19 -7.10
CA ASP A 145 10.78 7.77 -6.38
C ASP A 145 10.45 6.59 -5.45
N PHE A 146 10.68 5.39 -5.93
CA PHE A 146 10.38 4.15 -5.20
C PHE A 146 11.62 3.62 -4.42
N GLN A 147 12.54 4.49 -4.01
CA GLN A 147 13.77 4.12 -3.29
C GLN A 147 14.05 5.01 -2.07
N ASP A 148 13.16 5.92 -1.75
CA ASP A 148 13.34 6.83 -0.61
C ASP A 148 12.82 6.25 0.72
N GLY A 149 12.11 5.11 0.66
CA GLY A 149 11.57 4.39 1.81
C GLY A 149 10.20 4.87 2.25
N ARG A 150 9.53 5.75 1.48
CA ARG A 150 8.22 6.33 1.77
C ARG A 150 7.27 6.19 0.60
N ASN A 151 6.04 5.79 0.89
CA ASN A 151 4.99 5.73 -0.11
C ASN A 151 3.61 5.79 0.55
N VAL A 152 3.01 6.97 0.50
CA VAL A 152 1.69 7.21 1.12
C VAL A 152 0.61 6.25 0.61
N THR A 153 0.68 5.83 -0.65
CA THR A 153 -0.30 4.87 -1.18
C THR A 153 -0.07 3.48 -0.59
N PHE A 154 1.18 3.01 -0.48
CA PHE A 154 1.46 1.74 0.20
C PHE A 154 1.05 1.78 1.67
N HIS A 155 1.32 2.89 2.36
CA HIS A 155 0.92 3.14 3.74
C HIS A 155 -0.59 2.95 3.94
N GLU A 156 -1.39 3.75 3.24
CA GLU A 156 -2.85 3.71 3.36
C GLU A 156 -3.47 2.37 2.96
N PHE A 157 -2.91 1.72 1.94
CA PHE A 157 -3.39 0.41 1.52
C PHE A 157 -2.88 -0.73 2.39
N ALA A 158 -1.78 -0.57 3.15
CA ALA A 158 -1.39 -1.50 4.20
C ALA A 158 -2.44 -1.50 5.32
N HIS A 159 -2.92 -0.35 5.75
CA HIS A 159 -4.04 -0.26 6.69
C HIS A 159 -5.30 -0.98 6.18
N GLN A 160 -5.60 -0.90 4.88
CA GLN A 160 -6.70 -1.65 4.29
C GLN A 160 -6.48 -3.17 4.31
N LEU A 161 -5.23 -3.65 4.30
CA LEU A 161 -4.92 -5.07 4.48
C LEU A 161 -5.04 -5.49 5.94
N ASP A 162 -4.62 -4.64 6.87
CA ASP A 162 -4.73 -4.88 8.30
C ASP A 162 -6.19 -5.01 8.74
N GLN A 163 -7.04 -4.10 8.26
CA GLN A 163 -8.45 -4.03 8.63
C GLN A 163 -9.34 -5.15 8.06
N GLN A 164 -8.80 -6.08 7.26
CA GLN A 164 -9.61 -7.10 6.57
C GLN A 164 -10.37 -8.04 7.51
N ASP A 165 -9.90 -8.28 8.71
CA ASP A 165 -10.56 -9.10 9.73
C ASP A 165 -11.44 -8.29 10.70
N GLY A 166 -11.48 -6.97 10.53
CA GLY A 166 -12.25 -6.03 11.36
C GLY A 166 -11.48 -5.51 12.58
N THR A 167 -10.20 -5.86 12.72
CA THR A 167 -9.27 -5.29 13.71
C THR A 167 -8.30 -4.32 13.06
N PHE A 168 -7.64 -3.50 13.85
CA PHE A 168 -6.67 -2.51 13.42
C PHE A 168 -5.50 -2.58 14.38
N ASP A 169 -4.72 -3.66 14.27
CA ASP A 169 -3.75 -4.06 15.29
C ASP A 169 -2.37 -4.46 14.72
N GLY A 170 -2.14 -4.20 13.42
CA GLY A 170 -0.89 -4.54 12.72
C GLY A 170 -0.73 -6.04 12.44
N ALA A 171 -1.82 -6.80 12.52
CA ALA A 171 -1.81 -8.25 12.29
C ALA A 171 -2.76 -8.65 11.15
N PRO A 172 -2.45 -8.34 9.89
CA PRO A 172 -3.32 -8.62 8.76
C PRO A 172 -3.63 -10.11 8.63
N LEU A 173 -4.71 -10.44 7.89
CA LEU A 173 -5.10 -11.83 7.65
C LEU A 173 -3.97 -12.64 7.02
N LEU A 174 -3.45 -13.61 7.76
CA LEU A 174 -2.45 -14.55 7.30
C LEU A 174 -3.11 -15.84 6.77
N GLU A 175 -2.56 -16.41 5.69
CA GLU A 175 -3.12 -17.62 5.06
C GLU A 175 -3.20 -18.84 5.98
N LYS A 176 -2.25 -18.98 6.91
CA LYS A 176 -2.17 -20.13 7.81
C LYS A 176 -2.08 -19.69 9.27
N ARG A 177 -2.87 -20.31 10.11
CA ARG A 177 -2.82 -20.08 11.58
C ARG A 177 -1.42 -20.29 12.18
N SER A 178 -0.61 -21.19 11.61
CA SER A 178 0.77 -21.42 12.06
C SER A 178 1.69 -20.21 11.84
N HIS A 179 1.37 -19.33 10.90
CA HIS A 179 2.19 -18.14 10.59
C HIS A 179 2.00 -17.03 11.62
N TYR A 180 0.84 -16.93 12.30
CA TYR A 180 0.60 -15.88 13.30
C TYR A 180 1.62 -15.89 14.45
N ARG A 181 2.14 -17.08 14.85
CA ARG A 181 3.12 -17.16 15.92
C ARG A 181 4.48 -16.55 15.52
N SER A 182 4.97 -16.83 14.31
CA SER A 182 6.23 -16.25 13.82
C SER A 182 6.04 -14.76 13.54
N TRP A 183 4.93 -14.37 12.94
CA TRP A 183 4.56 -12.99 12.68
C TRP A 183 4.57 -12.17 13.97
N ALA A 184 3.77 -12.54 14.96
CA ALA A 184 3.69 -11.79 16.22
C ALA A 184 5.05 -11.70 16.93
N ARG A 185 5.85 -12.78 16.94
CA ARG A 185 7.18 -12.77 17.56
C ARG A 185 8.12 -11.77 16.87
N VAL A 186 8.16 -11.78 15.54
CA VAL A 186 9.08 -10.93 14.78
C VAL A 186 8.63 -9.49 14.81
N LEU A 187 7.34 -9.21 14.52
CA LEU A 187 6.86 -7.85 14.49
C LEU A 187 6.90 -7.18 15.87
N MET A 188 6.54 -7.90 16.94
CA MET A 188 6.63 -7.36 18.29
C MET A 188 8.07 -7.01 18.69
N LYS A 189 9.05 -7.87 18.35
CA LYS A 189 10.47 -7.62 18.59
C LYS A 189 10.93 -6.35 17.89
N GLU A 190 10.60 -6.20 16.60
CA GLU A 190 11.03 -5.07 15.79
C GLU A 190 10.29 -3.77 16.19
N TYR A 191 9.00 -3.85 16.52
CA TYR A 191 8.21 -2.73 17.03
C TYR A 191 8.79 -2.18 18.34
N GLN A 192 9.11 -3.07 19.31
CA GLN A 192 9.73 -2.67 20.57
C GLN A 192 11.12 -2.06 20.36
N ALA A 193 11.90 -2.61 19.43
CA ALA A 193 13.21 -2.06 19.09
C ALA A 193 13.11 -0.66 18.47
N LEU A 194 12.11 -0.44 17.58
CA LEU A 194 11.84 0.87 17.00
C LEU A 194 11.44 1.89 18.08
N GLY A 195 10.54 1.53 18.99
CA GLY A 195 10.13 2.39 20.10
C GLY A 195 11.31 2.81 20.98
N GLN A 196 12.18 1.85 21.34
CA GLN A 196 13.39 2.15 22.12
C GLN A 196 14.38 3.04 21.37
N ALA A 197 14.52 2.88 20.06
CA ALA A 197 15.38 3.72 19.25
C ALA A 197 14.82 5.15 19.15
N ALA A 198 13.50 5.29 18.99
CA ALA A 198 12.82 6.58 18.97
C ALA A 198 12.98 7.34 20.30
N GLU A 199 12.79 6.67 21.44
CA GLU A 199 13.02 7.25 22.78
C GLU A 199 14.45 7.76 22.99
N ARG A 200 15.42 7.12 22.33
CA ARG A 200 16.85 7.49 22.43
C ARG A 200 17.28 8.49 21.35
N GLY A 201 16.40 8.92 20.46
CA GLY A 201 16.71 9.80 19.33
C GLY A 201 17.71 9.17 18.33
N GLN A 202 17.70 7.84 18.18
CA GLN A 202 18.59 7.12 17.28
C GLN A 202 18.00 7.09 15.88
N GLU A 203 18.82 7.30 14.86
CA GLU A 203 18.38 7.12 13.47
C GLU A 203 18.04 5.66 13.17
N THR A 204 16.92 5.45 12.49
CA THR A 204 16.40 4.13 12.12
C THR A 204 16.14 4.04 10.63
N LEU A 205 16.21 2.84 10.06
CA LEU A 205 15.78 2.59 8.67
C LEU A 205 14.26 2.70 8.53
N ILE A 206 13.55 2.12 9.51
CA ILE A 206 12.09 2.15 9.58
C ILE A 206 11.70 3.52 10.14
N ASP A 207 10.72 4.17 9.52
CA ASP A 207 10.24 5.47 9.99
C ASP A 207 9.75 5.36 11.45
N GLN A 208 10.19 6.29 12.30
CA GLN A 208 9.84 6.31 13.73
C GLN A 208 8.35 6.56 13.97
N TYR A 209 7.62 7.06 12.97
CA TYR A 209 6.17 7.15 13.02
C TYR A 209 5.51 5.79 13.31
N GLY A 210 6.11 4.70 12.82
CA GLY A 210 5.69 3.34 13.15
C GLY A 210 5.81 2.93 14.62
N ALA A 211 6.45 3.75 15.48
CA ALA A 211 6.44 3.51 16.92
C ALA A 211 5.17 4.01 17.62
N THR A 212 4.28 4.72 16.92
CA THR A 212 3.03 5.26 17.44
C THR A 212 2.09 4.15 17.89
N ASP A 213 1.81 3.19 17.03
CA ASP A 213 1.02 2.01 17.33
C ASP A 213 1.35 0.84 16.36
N PRO A 214 0.84 -0.38 16.62
CA PRO A 214 1.15 -1.54 15.78
C PRO A 214 0.62 -1.45 14.35
N ALA A 215 -0.48 -0.74 14.08
CA ALA A 215 -1.03 -0.58 12.73
C ALA A 215 -0.13 0.36 11.90
N GLU A 216 0.34 1.46 12.49
CA GLU A 216 1.32 2.35 11.88
C GLU A 216 2.66 1.63 11.65
N PHE A 217 3.07 0.78 12.60
CA PHE A 217 4.25 -0.05 12.39
C PHE A 217 4.11 -0.94 11.15
N PHE A 218 2.96 -1.62 10.99
CA PHE A 218 2.72 -2.45 9.80
C PHE A 218 2.72 -1.63 8.51
N ALA A 219 2.19 -0.42 8.52
CA ALA A 219 2.17 0.46 7.36
C ALA A 219 3.60 0.88 6.96
N VAL A 220 4.42 1.41 7.88
CA VAL A 220 5.78 1.86 7.55
C VAL A 220 6.74 0.72 7.20
N ILE A 221 6.59 -0.48 7.78
CA ILE A 221 7.40 -1.63 7.34
C ILE A 221 6.96 -2.16 5.97
N THR A 222 5.71 -1.94 5.58
CA THR A 222 5.24 -2.21 4.21
C THR A 222 5.91 -1.27 3.23
N GLU A 223 5.94 0.03 3.52
CA GLU A 223 6.69 0.99 2.71
C GLU A 223 8.15 0.56 2.57
N ALA A 224 8.85 0.33 3.68
CA ALA A 224 10.26 -0.08 3.67
C ALA A 224 10.51 -1.38 2.89
N PHE A 225 9.56 -2.33 2.90
CA PHE A 225 9.66 -3.60 2.17
C PHE A 225 9.62 -3.41 0.66
N PHE A 226 8.82 -2.47 0.15
CA PHE A 226 8.70 -2.20 -1.28
C PHE A 226 9.72 -1.18 -1.77
N GLU A 227 10.07 -0.19 -0.95
CA GLU A 227 10.90 0.94 -1.31
C GLU A 227 12.40 0.73 -0.98
N SER A 228 12.72 0.09 0.13
CA SER A 228 14.10 -0.10 0.60
C SER A 228 14.43 -1.56 0.94
N PRO A 229 14.10 -2.54 0.04
CA PRO A 229 14.18 -3.97 0.37
C PRO A 229 15.59 -4.46 0.69
N LYS A 230 16.63 -3.87 0.08
CA LYS A 230 18.02 -4.23 0.34
C LYS A 230 18.41 -3.86 1.78
N ALA A 231 18.19 -2.62 2.17
CA ALA A 231 18.50 -2.15 3.51
C ALA A 231 17.66 -2.86 4.57
N LEU A 232 16.37 -3.11 4.28
CA LEU A 232 15.50 -3.87 5.18
C LEU A 232 16.00 -5.31 5.38
N LYS A 233 16.40 -6.00 4.32
CA LYS A 233 16.94 -7.36 4.44
C LYS A 233 18.27 -7.40 5.18
N GLU A 234 19.14 -6.41 5.00
CA GLU A 234 20.44 -6.32 5.67
C GLU A 234 20.28 -6.04 7.17
N LYS A 235 19.41 -5.11 7.55
CA LYS A 235 19.25 -4.67 8.95
C LYS A 235 18.21 -5.48 9.73
N HIS A 236 17.14 -5.93 9.06
CA HIS A 236 15.98 -6.60 9.65
C HIS A 236 15.63 -7.90 8.88
N PRO A 237 16.53 -8.89 8.80
CA PRO A 237 16.35 -10.07 7.92
C PRO A 237 15.14 -10.94 8.29
N GLU A 238 14.79 -11.08 9.57
CA GLU A 238 13.61 -11.83 10.00
C GLU A 238 12.32 -11.12 9.57
N LEU A 239 12.27 -9.79 9.72
CA LEU A 239 11.14 -8.96 9.29
C LEU A 239 10.94 -9.04 7.78
N TYR A 240 12.01 -8.88 7.00
CA TYR A 240 11.97 -9.05 5.55
C TYR A 240 11.41 -10.42 5.15
N ALA A 241 11.81 -11.48 5.84
CA ALA A 241 11.35 -12.84 5.56
C ALA A 241 9.85 -13.03 5.87
N GLU A 242 9.32 -12.43 6.93
CA GLU A 242 7.88 -12.47 7.24
C GLU A 242 7.07 -11.66 6.22
N LEU A 243 7.51 -10.46 5.85
CA LEU A 243 6.85 -9.64 4.82
C LEU A 243 6.88 -10.32 3.44
N LYS A 244 8.02 -10.92 3.06
CA LYS A 244 8.13 -11.71 1.83
C LYS A 244 7.11 -12.87 1.79
N LYS A 245 6.89 -13.55 2.91
CA LYS A 245 5.86 -14.61 3.01
C LYS A 245 4.45 -14.03 2.91
N PHE A 246 4.19 -12.91 3.59
CA PHE A 246 2.89 -12.28 3.61
C PHE A 246 2.48 -11.75 2.23
N PHE A 247 3.38 -11.01 1.57
CA PHE A 247 3.11 -10.44 0.25
C PHE A 247 3.30 -11.42 -0.91
N HIS A 248 3.87 -12.61 -0.70
CA HIS A 248 4.26 -13.55 -1.76
C HIS A 248 5.18 -12.91 -2.82
N GLN A 249 5.99 -11.95 -2.42
CA GLN A 249 6.84 -11.15 -3.28
C GLN A 249 8.27 -11.10 -2.73
N ASP A 250 9.25 -11.21 -3.60
CA ASP A 250 10.67 -10.97 -3.27
C ASP A 250 11.09 -9.65 -3.90
N THR A 251 10.89 -8.56 -3.15
CA THR A 251 11.13 -7.21 -3.63
C THR A 251 12.61 -6.95 -3.92
N LEU A 252 13.53 -7.54 -3.16
CA LEU A 252 14.97 -7.44 -3.43
C LEU A 252 15.35 -8.15 -4.74
N ALA A 253 14.84 -9.35 -4.98
CA ALA A 253 15.14 -10.08 -6.21
C ALA A 253 14.62 -9.35 -7.46
N ARG A 254 13.64 -8.46 -7.35
CA ARG A 254 13.20 -7.59 -8.44
C ARG A 254 14.24 -6.52 -8.76
N LEU A 255 14.78 -5.84 -7.77
CA LEU A 255 15.83 -4.83 -7.95
C LEU A 255 17.10 -5.45 -8.58
N ASP A 256 17.51 -6.62 -8.11
CA ASP A 256 18.71 -7.31 -8.64
C ASP A 256 18.56 -7.68 -10.12
N ARG A 257 17.34 -8.04 -10.57
CA ARG A 257 17.05 -8.33 -11.98
C ARG A 257 17.18 -7.09 -12.86
N GLU A 258 16.73 -5.93 -12.40
CA GLU A 258 16.85 -4.68 -13.15
C GLU A 258 18.32 -4.26 -13.32
N VAL A 259 19.09 -4.31 -12.24
CA VAL A 259 20.54 -4.00 -12.28
C VAL A 259 21.29 -4.94 -13.23
N GLY A 260 20.92 -6.21 -13.24
CA GLY A 260 21.48 -7.22 -14.16
C GLY A 260 21.14 -6.93 -15.62
N SER A 261 19.90 -6.54 -15.91
CA SER A 261 19.42 -6.23 -17.27
C SER A 261 20.09 -4.98 -17.83
N ARG A 262 20.20 -3.90 -17.06
CA ARG A 262 20.91 -2.67 -17.48
C ARG A 262 22.39 -2.90 -17.78
N LYS A 263 23.05 -3.78 -17.02
CA LYS A 263 24.47 -4.14 -17.29
C LYS A 263 24.66 -4.95 -18.55
N SER A 264 23.67 -5.71 -19.02
CA SER A 264 23.73 -6.48 -20.25
C SER A 264 23.48 -5.65 -21.53
N GLU A 265 22.74 -4.52 -21.40
CA GLU A 265 22.45 -3.61 -22.52
C GLU A 265 23.60 -2.61 -22.81
N VAL A 266 24.56 -2.46 -21.88
CA VAL A 266 25.73 -1.56 -22.02
C VAL A 266 26.98 -2.29 -22.55
N ARG A 267 26.88 -3.58 -22.80
CA ARG A 267 27.94 -4.39 -23.42
C ARG A 267 27.63 -4.72 -24.88
#